data_8e42e712b4e001aeb086ea4c6d3d56f3
#
_entry.id   8e42e712b4e001aeb086ea4c6d3d56f3
#
_cell.length_a   1.000
_cell.length_b   1.000
_cell.length_c   1.000
_cell.angle_alpha   90.00
_cell.angle_beta   90.00
_cell.angle_gamma   90.00
#
_symmetry.space_group_name_H-M   'P 1'
#
loop_
_entity.id
_entity.type
_entity.pdbx_description
1 polymer ?
#
loop_
_entity_poly.entity_id
_entity_poly.type
_entity_poly.pdbx_seq_one_letter_code
_entity_poly.pdbx_strand_id
1 'polypeptide(L)'
;TAVWKIAPALAFGNAVVWKPANLVPASAVAFAEIMSRQDIPKGLFNLVLGAGGAVGQQLADSPLVNALSFTGSVPVGRQIASSCIVNFTKIQLEMGSKNALAVMDDADMDLAVACALNGAFGGTGQKCTASSRLVVHEAIHDEFVERLAAAARNMVVDHALKDGTQLGPVVSGTQLQENLQNIALAKSEGGEILCGGERVERDTEGYF
;
A
#
# COMPACT_ATOMS: atom_id res chain seq x y z
N THR A 1 -3.33 8.70 2.35
CA THR A 1 -1.95 8.98 2.86
C THR A 1 -1.57 10.44 2.66
N ALA A 2 -1.73 11.03 1.44
CA ALA A 2 -1.31 12.42 1.18
C ALA A 2 -1.91 13.42 2.18
N VAL A 3 -3.23 13.42 2.34
CA VAL A 3 -3.94 14.35 3.25
C VAL A 3 -3.44 14.25 4.70
N TRP A 4 -3.13 13.06 5.18
CA TRP A 4 -2.61 12.86 6.56
C TRP A 4 -1.27 13.55 6.82
N LYS A 5 -0.50 13.82 5.78
CA LYS A 5 0.80 14.51 5.84
C LYS A 5 0.67 15.99 5.49
N ILE A 6 -0.11 16.30 4.46
CA ILE A 6 -0.26 17.67 3.94
C ILE A 6 -1.08 18.54 4.90
N ALA A 7 -2.23 18.03 5.37
CA ALA A 7 -3.11 18.84 6.22
C ALA A 7 -2.46 19.31 7.53
N PRO A 8 -1.81 18.44 8.33
CA PRO A 8 -1.13 18.91 9.53
C PRO A 8 0.06 19.81 9.19
N ALA A 9 0.82 19.54 8.12
CA ALA A 9 1.93 20.42 7.75
C ALA A 9 1.44 21.85 7.48
N LEU A 10 0.38 22.01 6.69
CA LEU A 10 -0.21 23.31 6.40
C LEU A 10 -0.83 23.97 7.65
N ALA A 11 -1.53 23.19 8.48
CA ALA A 11 -2.16 23.67 9.70
C ALA A 11 -1.15 24.26 10.72
N PHE A 12 0.08 23.73 10.71
CA PHE A 12 1.19 24.26 11.52
C PHE A 12 2.07 25.27 10.78
N GLY A 13 1.60 25.84 9.67
CA GLY A 13 2.24 26.96 8.98
C GLY A 13 3.44 26.57 8.10
N ASN A 14 3.57 25.30 7.73
CA ASN A 14 4.64 24.85 6.83
C ASN A 14 4.21 24.94 5.37
N ALA A 15 5.16 25.28 4.49
CA ALA A 15 4.99 25.09 3.06
C ALA A 15 5.22 23.61 2.69
N VAL A 16 4.48 23.12 1.69
CA VAL A 16 4.53 21.74 1.25
C VAL A 16 4.90 21.66 -0.22
N VAL A 17 5.89 20.83 -0.54
CA VAL A 17 6.15 20.34 -1.89
C VAL A 17 5.79 18.87 -1.94
N TRP A 18 4.77 18.54 -2.72
CA TRP A 18 4.27 17.16 -2.80
C TRP A 18 4.62 16.51 -4.13
N LYS A 19 5.35 15.40 -4.05
CA LYS A 19 5.60 14.49 -5.17
C LYS A 19 4.78 13.21 -4.97
N PRO A 20 3.70 13.00 -5.73
CA PRO A 20 2.90 11.77 -5.64
C PRO A 20 3.60 10.58 -6.31
N ALA A 21 3.01 9.38 -6.15
CA ALA A 21 3.42 8.21 -6.91
C ALA A 21 3.18 8.42 -8.42
N ASN A 22 4.11 7.98 -9.27
CA ASN A 22 4.03 8.17 -10.72
C ASN A 22 2.84 7.45 -11.36
N LEU A 23 2.40 6.36 -10.77
CA LEU A 23 1.33 5.51 -11.31
C LEU A 23 -0.07 6.11 -11.10
N VAL A 24 -0.23 7.09 -10.22
CA VAL A 24 -1.52 7.68 -9.87
C VAL A 24 -1.49 9.22 -9.85
N PRO A 25 -1.02 9.88 -10.92
CA PRO A 25 -0.89 11.34 -10.94
C PRO A 25 -2.23 12.06 -11.01
N ALA A 26 -3.26 11.46 -11.62
CA ALA A 26 -4.54 12.11 -11.85
C ALA A 26 -5.23 12.56 -10.54
N SER A 27 -5.26 11.70 -9.52
CA SER A 27 -5.81 12.06 -8.21
C SER A 27 -5.03 13.19 -7.53
N ALA A 28 -3.71 13.24 -7.75
CA ALA A 28 -2.86 14.29 -7.19
C ALA A 28 -3.11 15.63 -7.89
N VAL A 29 -3.28 15.63 -9.19
CA VAL A 29 -3.63 16.84 -9.98
C VAL A 29 -5.01 17.34 -9.54
N ALA A 30 -6.02 16.48 -9.48
CA ALA A 30 -7.35 16.88 -9.01
C ALA A 30 -7.33 17.46 -7.58
N PHE A 31 -6.53 16.88 -6.69
CA PHE A 31 -6.35 17.44 -5.34
C PHE A 31 -5.67 18.83 -5.40
N ALA A 32 -4.64 18.99 -6.22
CA ALA A 32 -3.96 20.28 -6.39
C ALA A 32 -4.89 21.35 -6.98
N GLU A 33 -5.77 20.98 -7.92
CA GLU A 33 -6.79 21.87 -8.46
C GLU A 33 -7.80 22.31 -7.38
N ILE A 34 -8.22 21.40 -6.49
CA ILE A 34 -9.07 21.76 -5.35
C ILE A 34 -8.34 22.76 -4.44
N MET A 35 -7.09 22.49 -4.11
CA MET A 35 -6.27 23.37 -3.28
C MET A 35 -6.08 24.76 -3.93
N SER A 36 -5.91 24.83 -5.24
CA SER A 36 -5.71 26.10 -5.96
C SER A 36 -6.93 27.04 -5.94
N ARG A 37 -8.11 26.48 -5.66
CA ARG A 37 -9.37 27.23 -5.55
C ARG A 37 -9.63 27.73 -4.12
N GLN A 38 -8.78 27.37 -3.16
CA GLN A 38 -8.92 27.82 -1.79
C GLN A 38 -8.15 29.12 -1.58
N ASP A 39 -8.61 29.92 -0.63
CA ASP A 39 -7.94 31.17 -0.21
C ASP A 39 -6.74 30.85 0.70
N ILE A 40 -5.72 30.24 0.10
CA ILE A 40 -4.43 29.96 0.76
C ILE A 40 -3.32 30.76 0.09
N PRO A 41 -2.33 31.26 0.84
CA PRO A 41 -1.20 31.98 0.27
C PRO A 41 -0.49 31.19 -0.80
N LYS A 42 -0.12 31.84 -1.89
CA LYS A 42 0.63 31.22 -3.00
C LYS A 42 1.97 30.67 -2.49
N GLY A 43 2.32 29.48 -2.94
CA GLY A 43 3.56 28.79 -2.57
C GLY A 43 3.48 27.96 -1.29
N LEU A 44 2.37 27.99 -0.54
CA LEU A 44 2.21 27.09 0.61
C LEU A 44 1.98 25.62 0.19
N PHE A 45 1.27 25.40 -0.90
CA PHE A 45 1.09 24.05 -1.47
C PHE A 45 1.58 24.00 -2.89
N ASN A 46 2.49 23.07 -3.18
CA ASN A 46 3.12 22.91 -4.48
C ASN A 46 3.11 21.43 -4.88
N LEU A 47 2.59 21.13 -6.09
CA LEU A 47 2.62 19.80 -6.67
C LEU A 47 3.76 19.70 -7.68
N VAL A 48 4.60 18.67 -7.56
CA VAL A 48 5.63 18.32 -8.54
C VAL A 48 5.43 16.88 -9.01
N LEU A 49 5.41 16.69 -10.32
CA LEU A 49 5.29 15.38 -10.95
C LEU A 49 6.65 14.92 -11.46
N GLY A 50 6.91 13.63 -11.38
CA GLY A 50 8.13 13.04 -11.91
C GLY A 50 8.57 11.78 -11.21
N ALA A 51 9.57 11.11 -11.76
CA ALA A 51 10.12 9.87 -11.25
C ALA A 51 10.72 10.04 -9.84
N GLY A 52 10.55 9.03 -8.99
CA GLY A 52 11.12 9.03 -7.64
C GLY A 52 12.63 9.22 -7.63
N GLY A 53 13.33 8.50 -8.51
CA GLY A 53 14.80 8.60 -8.63
C GLY A 53 15.32 9.93 -9.18
N ALA A 54 14.47 10.74 -9.83
CA ALA A 54 14.84 12.06 -10.30
C ALA A 54 14.35 13.15 -9.33
N VAL A 55 13.06 13.42 -9.32
CA VAL A 55 12.48 14.50 -8.50
C VAL A 55 12.52 14.18 -7.00
N GLY A 56 12.24 12.93 -6.62
CA GLY A 56 12.27 12.51 -5.20
C GLY A 56 13.66 12.60 -4.61
N GLN A 57 14.68 12.20 -5.37
CA GLN A 57 16.08 12.29 -4.95
C GLN A 57 16.52 13.74 -4.75
N GLN A 58 16.16 14.63 -5.68
CA GLN A 58 16.48 16.05 -5.56
C GLN A 58 15.86 16.70 -4.31
N LEU A 59 14.64 16.31 -3.96
CA LEU A 59 14.01 16.77 -2.71
C LEU A 59 14.76 16.26 -1.47
N ALA A 60 15.21 14.99 -1.51
CA ALA A 60 15.94 14.39 -0.39
C ALA A 60 17.34 15.00 -0.21
N ASP A 61 17.99 15.39 -1.29
CA ASP A 61 19.35 15.96 -1.29
C ASP A 61 19.35 17.48 -1.07
N SER A 62 18.19 18.13 -1.14
CA SER A 62 18.10 19.59 -1.08
C SER A 62 18.29 20.13 0.34
N PRO A 63 19.25 21.06 0.56
CA PRO A 63 19.41 21.73 1.85
C PRO A 63 18.28 22.72 2.16
N LEU A 64 17.38 22.99 1.20
CA LEU A 64 16.22 23.86 1.39
C LEU A 64 15.03 23.14 1.99
N VAL A 65 15.07 21.79 2.06
CA VAL A 65 14.02 20.97 2.65
C VAL A 65 14.33 20.73 4.12
N ASN A 66 13.52 21.32 5.00
CA ASN A 66 13.70 21.22 6.45
C ASN A 66 13.19 19.89 7.03
N ALA A 67 12.15 19.34 6.42
CA ALA A 67 11.57 18.05 6.82
C ALA A 67 11.04 17.30 5.59
N LEU A 68 11.25 15.98 5.55
CA LEU A 68 10.76 15.09 4.49
C LEU A 68 9.94 13.97 5.09
N SER A 69 8.71 13.81 4.63
CA SER A 69 7.85 12.68 4.99
C SER A 69 7.67 11.77 3.77
N PHE A 70 8.16 10.54 3.89
CA PHE A 70 8.14 9.55 2.83
C PHE A 70 7.14 8.43 3.11
N THR A 71 6.50 7.92 2.06
CA THR A 71 5.76 6.65 2.09
C THR A 71 6.18 5.81 0.89
N GLY A 72 6.61 4.59 1.14
CA GLY A 72 7.04 3.67 0.08
C GLY A 72 7.78 2.44 0.59
N SER A 73 8.68 1.89 -0.22
CA SER A 73 9.42 0.68 0.14
C SER A 73 10.56 0.94 1.11
N VAL A 74 10.92 -0.08 1.90
CA VAL A 74 12.05 -0.02 2.85
C VAL A 74 13.38 0.33 2.19
N PRO A 75 13.76 -0.25 1.02
CA PRO A 75 15.01 0.13 0.35
C PRO A 75 15.07 1.61 -0.02
N VAL A 76 13.98 2.15 -0.58
CA VAL A 76 13.91 3.58 -0.93
C VAL A 76 13.91 4.46 0.31
N GLY A 77 13.21 4.06 1.39
CA GLY A 77 13.23 4.79 2.65
C GLY A 77 14.64 4.87 3.26
N ARG A 78 15.42 3.80 3.19
CA ARG A 78 16.83 3.81 3.62
C ARG A 78 17.69 4.78 2.80
N GLN A 79 17.50 4.80 1.48
CA GLN A 79 18.20 5.72 0.59
C GLN A 79 17.87 7.19 0.95
N ILE A 80 16.60 7.51 1.14
CA ILE A 80 16.15 8.84 1.54
C ILE A 80 16.73 9.22 2.89
N ALA A 81 16.73 8.31 3.88
CA ALA A 81 17.33 8.58 5.17
C ALA A 81 18.81 8.93 5.07
N SER A 82 19.56 8.20 4.25
CA SER A 82 20.98 8.47 4.00
C SER A 82 21.22 9.84 3.35
N SER A 83 20.36 10.26 2.43
CA SER A 83 20.43 11.59 1.82
C SER A 83 20.10 12.70 2.83
N CYS A 84 19.01 12.54 3.57
CA CYS A 84 18.54 13.56 4.50
C CYS A 84 19.51 13.84 5.65
N ILE A 85 20.26 12.83 6.11
CA ILE A 85 21.22 13.01 7.21
C ILE A 85 22.36 13.98 6.86
N VAL A 86 22.72 14.07 5.59
CA VAL A 86 23.79 14.98 5.11
C VAL A 86 23.45 16.45 5.40
N ASN A 87 22.18 16.81 5.27
CA ASN A 87 21.68 18.17 5.49
C ASN A 87 20.96 18.33 6.84
N PHE A 88 21.00 17.32 7.71
CA PHE A 88 20.21 17.28 8.95
C PHE A 88 18.71 17.50 8.73
N THR A 89 18.18 17.13 7.57
CA THR A 89 16.75 17.20 7.24
C THR A 89 16.00 16.23 8.16
N LYS A 90 14.96 16.73 8.84
CA LYS A 90 14.09 15.85 9.65
C LYS A 90 13.36 14.87 8.75
N ILE A 91 13.29 13.60 9.15
CA ILE A 91 12.62 12.57 8.34
C ILE A 91 11.53 11.84 9.11
N GLN A 92 10.46 11.53 8.40
CA GLN A 92 9.43 10.57 8.79
C GLN A 92 9.30 9.53 7.68
N LEU A 93 9.45 8.25 8.03
CA LEU A 93 9.40 7.14 7.09
C LEU A 93 8.20 6.25 7.40
N GLU A 94 7.29 6.15 6.44
CA GLU A 94 6.16 5.23 6.44
C GLU A 94 6.40 4.16 5.38
N MET A 95 6.62 2.93 5.81
CA MET A 95 7.07 1.85 4.93
C MET A 95 6.21 0.61 5.11
N GLY A 96 6.32 -0.32 4.15
CA GLY A 96 5.65 -1.61 4.22
C GLY A 96 6.10 -2.45 5.42
N SER A 97 5.21 -3.34 5.86
CA SER A 97 5.43 -4.20 7.01
C SER A 97 4.99 -5.64 6.70
N LYS A 98 5.22 -6.53 7.66
CA LYS A 98 4.73 -7.91 7.70
C LYS A 98 3.78 -8.06 8.89
N ASN A 99 2.63 -7.36 8.81
CA ASN A 99 1.66 -7.31 9.90
C ASN A 99 1.11 -8.71 10.21
N ALA A 100 1.06 -9.02 11.49
CA ALA A 100 0.46 -10.24 11.99
C ALA A 100 -0.96 -9.94 12.51
N LEU A 101 -1.89 -10.87 12.25
CA LEU A 101 -3.19 -10.94 12.89
C LEU A 101 -3.22 -12.23 13.71
N ALA A 102 -3.42 -12.11 15.01
CA ALA A 102 -3.53 -13.25 15.91
C ALA A 102 -5.00 -13.62 16.12
N VAL A 103 -5.30 -14.92 16.05
CA VAL A 103 -6.64 -15.47 16.29
C VAL A 103 -6.52 -16.48 17.42
N MET A 104 -7.11 -16.16 18.57
CA MET A 104 -7.10 -17.00 19.77
C MET A 104 -8.29 -17.97 19.78
N ASP A 105 -8.22 -18.97 20.63
CA ASP A 105 -9.21 -20.05 20.72
C ASP A 105 -10.61 -19.61 21.19
N ASP A 106 -10.70 -18.45 21.83
CA ASP A 106 -11.94 -17.81 22.28
C ASP A 106 -12.49 -16.78 21.28
N ALA A 107 -11.88 -16.65 20.09
CA ALA A 107 -12.32 -15.69 19.08
C ALA A 107 -13.68 -16.07 18.46
N ASP A 108 -14.49 -15.06 18.13
CA ASP A 108 -15.64 -15.24 17.23
C ASP A 108 -15.10 -15.63 15.84
N MET A 109 -15.36 -16.87 15.42
CA MET A 109 -14.80 -17.44 14.20
C MET A 109 -15.28 -16.71 12.94
N ASP A 110 -16.53 -16.31 12.87
CA ASP A 110 -17.08 -15.62 11.70
C ASP A 110 -16.44 -14.23 11.56
N LEU A 111 -16.31 -13.51 12.66
CA LEU A 111 -15.64 -12.22 12.70
C LEU A 111 -14.14 -12.36 12.37
N ALA A 112 -13.48 -13.37 12.92
CA ALA A 112 -12.05 -13.61 12.68
C ALA A 112 -11.76 -13.89 11.20
N VAL A 113 -12.57 -14.74 10.54
CA VAL A 113 -12.46 -15.03 9.10
C VAL A 113 -12.73 -13.77 8.27
N ALA A 114 -13.78 -13.01 8.59
CA ALA A 114 -14.10 -11.78 7.87
C ALA A 114 -12.98 -10.73 8.00
N CYS A 115 -12.44 -10.54 9.19
CA CYS A 115 -11.30 -9.64 9.44
C CYS A 115 -10.04 -10.08 8.72
N ALA A 116 -9.71 -11.37 8.73
CA ALA A 116 -8.56 -11.93 8.04
C ALA A 116 -8.68 -11.78 6.52
N LEU A 117 -9.86 -12.11 5.96
CA LEU A 117 -10.13 -11.98 4.52
C LEU A 117 -9.97 -10.53 4.07
N ASN A 118 -10.65 -9.59 4.73
CA ASN A 118 -10.55 -8.17 4.39
C ASN A 118 -9.15 -7.60 4.65
N GLY A 119 -8.53 -7.97 5.76
CA GLY A 119 -7.20 -7.52 6.15
C GLY A 119 -6.10 -7.99 5.18
N ALA A 120 -6.17 -9.23 4.71
CA ALA A 120 -5.16 -9.82 3.83
C ALA A 120 -5.39 -9.45 2.36
N PHE A 121 -6.63 -9.50 1.87
CA PHE A 121 -6.94 -9.38 0.45
C PHE A 121 -7.58 -8.04 0.07
N GLY A 122 -8.17 -7.31 1.00
CA GLY A 122 -8.80 -6.01 0.73
C GLY A 122 -7.84 -5.02 0.06
N GLY A 123 -8.24 -4.48 -1.11
CA GLY A 123 -7.36 -3.65 -1.94
C GLY A 123 -6.17 -4.41 -2.50
N THR A 124 -6.36 -5.72 -2.85
CA THR A 124 -5.34 -6.64 -3.38
C THR A 124 -4.14 -6.86 -2.43
N GLY A 125 -4.33 -6.66 -1.13
CA GLY A 125 -3.25 -6.73 -0.14
C GLY A 125 -2.19 -5.63 -0.26
N GLN A 126 -2.37 -4.67 -1.16
CA GLN A 126 -1.39 -3.61 -1.43
C GLN A 126 -1.54 -2.43 -0.46
N LYS A 127 -1.65 -2.72 0.83
CA LYS A 127 -1.71 -1.72 1.91
C LYS A 127 -0.57 -1.95 2.89
N CYS A 128 0.00 -0.88 3.44
CA CYS A 128 0.99 -0.98 4.52
C CYS A 128 0.43 -1.66 5.78
N THR A 129 -0.89 -1.65 5.95
CA THR A 129 -1.62 -2.29 7.07
C THR A 129 -2.21 -3.65 6.73
N ALA A 130 -1.97 -4.20 5.51
CA ALA A 130 -2.49 -5.52 5.15
C ALA A 130 -1.90 -6.61 6.05
N SER A 131 -2.75 -7.55 6.46
CA SER A 131 -2.34 -8.72 7.24
C SER A 131 -1.59 -9.69 6.33
N SER A 132 -0.31 -9.85 6.54
CA SER A 132 0.54 -10.76 5.75
C SER A 132 0.92 -12.03 6.50
N ARG A 133 0.57 -12.12 7.78
CA ARG A 133 0.74 -13.30 8.61
C ARG A 133 -0.51 -13.50 9.47
N LEU A 134 -1.03 -14.71 9.47
CA LEU A 134 -2.12 -15.12 10.34
C LEU A 134 -1.53 -16.11 11.35
N VAL A 135 -1.57 -15.75 12.64
CA VAL A 135 -1.08 -16.57 13.74
C VAL A 135 -2.31 -17.10 14.47
N VAL A 136 -2.62 -18.36 14.25
CA VAL A 136 -3.87 -18.98 14.71
C VAL A 136 -3.58 -19.97 15.82
N HIS A 137 -4.37 -19.92 16.89
CA HIS A 137 -4.26 -20.88 17.98
C HIS A 137 -4.50 -22.31 17.47
N GLU A 138 -3.71 -23.26 17.94
CA GLU A 138 -3.70 -24.65 17.47
C GLU A 138 -5.09 -25.31 17.49
N ALA A 139 -5.86 -25.09 18.55
CA ALA A 139 -7.16 -25.69 18.75
C ALA A 139 -8.22 -25.32 17.68
N ILE A 140 -8.04 -24.19 16.99
CA ILE A 140 -9.01 -23.68 16.00
C ILE A 140 -8.37 -23.54 14.60
N HIS A 141 -7.12 -23.94 14.46
CA HIS A 141 -6.33 -23.72 13.23
C HIS A 141 -7.02 -24.31 12.00
N ASP A 142 -7.37 -25.57 12.02
CA ASP A 142 -7.88 -26.28 10.84
C ASP A 142 -9.24 -25.73 10.40
N GLU A 143 -10.14 -25.47 11.36
CA GLU A 143 -11.45 -24.87 11.07
C GLU A 143 -11.28 -23.45 10.49
N PHE A 144 -10.41 -22.64 11.09
CA PHE A 144 -10.14 -21.29 10.61
C PHE A 144 -9.58 -21.30 9.17
N VAL A 145 -8.60 -22.16 8.90
CA VAL A 145 -7.96 -22.28 7.59
C VAL A 145 -8.95 -22.73 6.52
N GLU A 146 -9.79 -23.74 6.83
CA GLU A 146 -10.83 -24.21 5.91
C GLU A 146 -11.82 -23.09 5.56
N ARG A 147 -12.35 -22.40 6.57
CA ARG A 147 -13.32 -21.30 6.40
C ARG A 147 -12.71 -20.13 5.63
N LEU A 148 -11.50 -19.74 5.96
CA LEU A 148 -10.81 -18.64 5.28
C LEU A 148 -10.53 -18.98 3.80
N ALA A 149 -10.07 -20.20 3.52
CA ALA A 149 -9.83 -20.66 2.15
C ALA A 149 -11.14 -20.72 1.35
N ALA A 150 -12.23 -21.18 1.95
CA ALA A 150 -13.55 -21.18 1.31
C ALA A 150 -14.04 -19.76 1.02
N ALA A 151 -13.89 -18.82 1.96
CA ALA A 151 -14.24 -17.43 1.76
C ALA A 151 -13.39 -16.77 0.68
N ALA A 152 -12.07 -17.04 0.63
CA ALA A 152 -11.17 -16.51 -0.37
C ALA A 152 -11.48 -17.02 -1.79
N ARG A 153 -11.86 -18.30 -1.95
CA ARG A 153 -12.30 -18.86 -3.25
C ARG A 153 -13.54 -18.18 -3.82
N ASN A 154 -14.40 -17.68 -2.96
CA ASN A 154 -15.64 -17.01 -3.35
C ASN A 154 -15.46 -15.52 -3.66
N MET A 155 -14.27 -14.96 -3.50
CA MET A 155 -14.02 -13.56 -3.80
C MET A 155 -14.09 -13.30 -5.31
N VAL A 156 -14.85 -12.28 -5.70
CA VAL A 156 -14.96 -11.86 -7.09
C VAL A 156 -13.80 -10.94 -7.45
N VAL A 157 -12.93 -11.42 -8.32
CA VAL A 157 -11.78 -10.67 -8.85
C VAL A 157 -12.11 -10.20 -10.25
N ASP A 158 -12.22 -8.89 -10.49
CA ASP A 158 -12.49 -8.33 -11.82
C ASP A 158 -12.17 -6.82 -11.82
N HIS A 159 -12.54 -6.12 -12.90
CA HIS A 159 -12.42 -4.67 -13.02
C HIS A 159 -13.16 -3.97 -11.88
N ALA A 160 -12.48 -3.02 -11.21
CA ALA A 160 -12.95 -2.40 -9.98
C ALA A 160 -14.31 -1.64 -10.10
N LEU A 161 -14.74 -1.30 -11.32
CA LEU A 161 -16.01 -0.61 -11.58
C LEU A 161 -17.15 -1.56 -12.01
N LYS A 162 -16.91 -2.87 -12.09
CA LYS A 162 -17.97 -3.84 -12.29
C LYS A 162 -18.70 -4.11 -10.97
N ASP A 163 -20.02 -4.19 -11.03
CA ASP A 163 -20.84 -4.52 -9.87
C ASP A 163 -20.47 -5.90 -9.31
N GLY A 164 -20.38 -5.98 -8.00
CA GLY A 164 -20.02 -7.20 -7.28
C GLY A 164 -18.52 -7.50 -7.21
N THR A 165 -17.66 -6.73 -7.87
CA THR A 165 -16.20 -6.88 -7.75
C THR A 165 -15.73 -6.56 -6.34
N GLN A 166 -14.99 -7.49 -5.74
CA GLN A 166 -14.40 -7.35 -4.41
C GLN A 166 -12.91 -7.06 -4.47
N LEU A 167 -12.22 -7.58 -5.48
CA LEU A 167 -10.80 -7.35 -5.74
C LEU A 167 -10.60 -6.83 -7.16
N GLY A 168 -9.93 -5.70 -7.29
CA GLY A 168 -9.45 -5.17 -8.56
C GLY A 168 -8.11 -5.81 -8.98
N PRO A 169 -7.51 -5.32 -10.09
CA PRO A 169 -6.17 -5.75 -10.51
C PRO A 169 -5.08 -5.21 -9.56
N VAL A 170 -3.92 -5.85 -9.57
CA VAL A 170 -2.73 -5.25 -8.97
C VAL A 170 -2.24 -4.07 -9.81
N VAL A 171 -1.43 -3.19 -9.20
CA VAL A 171 -1.11 -1.86 -9.73
C VAL A 171 -0.31 -1.86 -11.03
N SER A 172 0.42 -2.93 -11.33
CA SER A 172 1.28 -3.01 -12.52
C SER A 172 1.64 -4.45 -12.88
N GLY A 173 2.10 -4.65 -14.13
CA GLY A 173 2.65 -5.93 -14.57
C GLY A 173 3.87 -6.38 -13.77
N THR A 174 4.72 -5.45 -13.36
CA THR A 174 5.85 -5.75 -12.48
C THR A 174 5.37 -6.33 -11.15
N GLN A 175 4.35 -5.73 -10.53
CA GLN A 175 3.79 -6.24 -9.28
C GLN A 175 3.17 -7.63 -9.45
N LEU A 176 2.48 -7.87 -10.57
CA LEU A 176 1.95 -9.21 -10.88
C LEU A 176 3.08 -10.25 -10.96
N GLN A 177 4.17 -9.93 -11.66
CA GLN A 177 5.32 -10.84 -11.78
C GLN A 177 5.99 -11.10 -10.42
N GLU A 178 6.17 -10.08 -9.60
CA GLU A 178 6.71 -10.22 -8.24
C GLU A 178 5.81 -11.11 -7.37
N ASN A 179 4.50 -10.96 -7.46
CA ASN A 179 3.56 -11.82 -6.73
C ASN A 179 3.68 -13.28 -7.14
N LEU A 180 3.72 -13.55 -8.46
CA LEU A 180 3.87 -14.91 -8.97
C LEU A 180 5.22 -15.54 -8.58
N GLN A 181 6.31 -14.76 -8.60
CA GLN A 181 7.63 -15.20 -8.14
C GLN A 181 7.63 -15.54 -6.65
N ASN A 182 7.00 -14.70 -5.81
CA ASN A 182 6.91 -14.95 -4.38
C ASN A 182 6.05 -16.19 -4.06
N ILE A 183 4.99 -16.45 -4.83
CA ILE A 183 4.18 -17.66 -4.70
C ILE A 183 5.02 -18.91 -5.09
N ALA A 184 5.78 -18.83 -6.18
CA ALA A 184 6.68 -19.90 -6.58
C ALA A 184 7.77 -20.17 -5.53
N LEU A 185 8.33 -19.12 -4.94
CA LEU A 185 9.28 -19.21 -3.84
C LEU A 185 8.67 -19.89 -2.62
N ALA A 186 7.47 -19.48 -2.20
CA ALA A 186 6.79 -20.10 -1.07
C ALA A 186 6.56 -21.60 -1.27
N LYS A 187 6.16 -22.00 -2.49
CA LYS A 187 6.04 -23.44 -2.85
C LYS A 187 7.39 -24.16 -2.75
N SER A 188 8.47 -23.55 -3.22
CA SER A 188 9.82 -24.15 -3.17
C SER A 188 10.37 -24.28 -1.75
N GLU A 189 9.90 -23.45 -0.82
CA GLU A 189 10.23 -23.50 0.60
C GLU A 189 9.31 -24.42 1.42
N GLY A 190 8.42 -25.16 0.76
CA GLY A 190 7.50 -26.12 1.39
C GLY A 190 6.16 -25.54 1.81
N GLY A 191 5.82 -24.34 1.37
CA GLY A 191 4.50 -23.74 1.61
C GLY A 191 3.42 -24.42 0.77
N GLU A 192 2.25 -24.64 1.36
CA GLU A 192 1.06 -25.16 0.70
C GLU A 192 0.17 -24.00 0.21
N ILE A 193 -0.29 -24.10 -1.03
CA ILE A 193 -1.24 -23.14 -1.62
C ILE A 193 -2.65 -23.71 -1.52
N LEU A 194 -3.45 -23.15 -0.65
CA LEU A 194 -4.80 -23.63 -0.37
C LEU A 194 -5.83 -23.16 -1.40
N CYS A 195 -5.61 -21.97 -1.99
CA CYS A 195 -6.45 -21.44 -3.07
C CYS A 195 -5.71 -20.36 -3.86
N GLY A 196 -6.12 -20.12 -5.10
CA GLY A 196 -5.50 -19.14 -5.98
C GLY A 196 -4.04 -19.45 -6.31
N GLY A 197 -3.22 -18.42 -6.38
CA GLY A 197 -1.79 -18.58 -6.66
C GLY A 197 -1.45 -18.59 -8.13
N GLU A 198 -2.39 -18.24 -8.99
CA GLU A 198 -2.24 -18.20 -10.44
C GLU A 198 -2.80 -16.89 -10.99
N ARG A 199 -2.35 -16.52 -12.17
CA ARG A 199 -2.92 -15.41 -12.91
C ARG A 199 -4.37 -15.72 -13.28
N VAL A 200 -5.24 -14.75 -13.11
CA VAL A 200 -6.65 -14.85 -13.50
C VAL A 200 -6.87 -14.08 -14.79
N GLU A 201 -7.49 -14.71 -15.79
CA GLU A 201 -7.89 -14.06 -17.03
C GLU A 201 -9.31 -13.50 -16.90
N ARG A 202 -9.50 -12.30 -17.44
CA ARG A 202 -10.78 -11.60 -17.47
C ARG A 202 -10.99 -10.97 -18.85
N ASP A 203 -12.25 -10.70 -19.20
CA ASP A 203 -12.62 -9.99 -20.44
C ASP A 203 -12.23 -8.51 -20.39
N THR A 204 -11.89 -8.01 -19.22
CA THR A 204 -11.41 -6.65 -18.98
C THR A 204 -9.89 -6.60 -18.89
N GLU A 205 -9.31 -5.51 -19.38
CA GLU A 205 -7.88 -5.28 -19.23
C GLU A 205 -7.51 -5.08 -17.75
N GLY A 206 -6.42 -5.72 -17.31
CA GLY A 206 -5.92 -5.62 -15.95
C GLY A 206 -4.85 -6.66 -15.62
N TYR A 207 -4.18 -6.44 -14.52
CA TYR A 207 -3.17 -7.36 -13.97
C TYR A 207 -3.81 -8.20 -12.85
N PHE A 208 -4.58 -9.22 -13.24
CA PHE A 208 -5.30 -10.09 -12.33
C PHE A 208 -4.57 -11.39 -12.03
#